data_718503aee62d2fe44040fad56dbebb78
#
_entry.id   718503aee62d2fe44040fad56dbebb78
#
_cell.length_a   1.000
_cell.length_b   1.000
_cell.length_c   1.000
_cell.angle_alpha   90.00
_cell.angle_beta   90.00
_cell.angle_gamma   90.00
#
_symmetry.space_group_name_H-M   'P 1'
#
loop_
_entity.id
_entity.type
_entity.pdbx_description
1 polymer ?
#
loop_
_entity_poly.entity_id
_entity_poly.type
_entity_poly.pdbx_seq_one_letter_code
_entity_poly.pdbx_strand_id
1 'polypeptide(L)'
;METVNTNTAVAARKGSVSRILKKLGLSVGENFLYLILIIVFIAPLAWMVLGSVREEKEIFANLYPFTIHTFLPIKWTLDTYLDMFGISEVGIMYGLHFQRFMANSLLVSVAVVSSSLVFNTMGAYFFARLEFPFKNVLLIFVVATMLIPFQATIVPLYIVVSKLGMRDSFWGLIVPWFASPFVIFALAQFIKEIPKELDEAATIDGASLLGILWHVILPNCIPGIITMALLEFQFIWNLFYWPLIVINSSDLQMIQVAIANQTTQTQVFWGRTFAGSTLASLPVIMVFLALQKWYIQGVATTGLKG
;
A
#
# COMPACT_ATOMS: atom_id res chain seq x y z
N MET A 1 -12.82 -21.32 -71.82
CA MET A 1 -11.45 -21.38 -71.32
C MET A 1 -11.22 -20.17 -70.42
N GLU A 2 -11.45 -20.35 -69.13
CA GLU A 2 -11.21 -19.31 -68.15
C GLU A 2 -9.74 -19.31 -67.73
N THR A 3 -9.05 -18.24 -68.05
CA THR A 3 -7.71 -17.98 -67.52
C THR A 3 -7.84 -17.49 -66.07
N VAL A 4 -7.71 -18.40 -65.13
CA VAL A 4 -7.68 -18.07 -63.68
C VAL A 4 -6.51 -17.12 -63.44
N ASN A 5 -6.85 -15.94 -62.93
CA ASN A 5 -5.91 -14.86 -62.68
C ASN A 5 -5.03 -15.18 -61.47
N THR A 6 -3.92 -15.87 -61.71
CA THR A 6 -2.93 -16.32 -60.69
C THR A 6 -2.25 -15.15 -59.97
N ASN A 7 -2.30 -13.92 -60.51
CA ASN A 7 -1.67 -12.73 -59.90
C ASN A 7 -2.42 -12.19 -58.67
N THR A 8 -3.75 -12.36 -58.61
CA THR A 8 -4.54 -11.92 -57.44
C THR A 8 -4.36 -12.80 -56.22
N ALA A 9 -4.16 -14.11 -56.43
CA ALA A 9 -3.92 -15.05 -55.32
C ALA A 9 -2.53 -14.88 -54.68
N VAL A 10 -1.52 -14.51 -55.48
CA VAL A 10 -0.15 -14.25 -55.00
C VAL A 10 -0.07 -12.94 -54.22
N ALA A 11 -0.77 -11.91 -54.64
CA ALA A 11 -0.83 -10.61 -53.97
C ALA A 11 -1.57 -10.70 -52.62
N ALA A 12 -2.67 -11.46 -52.54
CA ALA A 12 -3.41 -11.71 -51.29
C ALA A 12 -2.56 -12.50 -50.24
N ARG A 13 -1.77 -13.48 -50.71
CA ARG A 13 -0.89 -14.28 -49.86
C ARG A 13 0.29 -13.47 -49.32
N LYS A 14 0.90 -12.58 -50.12
CA LYS A 14 1.95 -11.66 -49.65
C LYS A 14 1.44 -10.67 -48.59
N GLY A 15 0.23 -10.12 -48.73
CA GLY A 15 -0.37 -9.23 -47.75
C GLY A 15 -0.76 -9.90 -46.41
N SER A 16 -1.06 -11.20 -46.47
CA SER A 16 -1.33 -12.01 -45.25
C SER A 16 -0.04 -12.30 -44.45
N VAL A 17 1.01 -12.71 -45.16
CA VAL A 17 2.32 -13.02 -44.55
C VAL A 17 2.94 -11.76 -43.93
N SER A 18 2.90 -10.62 -44.62
CA SER A 18 3.38 -9.35 -44.09
C SER A 18 2.64 -8.91 -42.80
N ARG A 19 1.32 -9.12 -42.76
CA ARG A 19 0.51 -8.83 -41.56
C ARG A 19 0.84 -9.75 -40.38
N ILE A 20 1.07 -11.04 -40.66
CA ILE A 20 1.48 -12.03 -39.63
C ILE A 20 2.87 -11.70 -39.10
N LEU A 21 3.83 -11.39 -39.97
CA LEU A 21 5.19 -11.00 -39.57
C LEU A 21 5.21 -9.70 -38.76
N LYS A 22 4.38 -8.72 -39.14
CA LYS A 22 4.26 -7.46 -38.39
C LYS A 22 3.61 -7.68 -37.02
N LYS A 23 2.62 -8.57 -36.93
CA LYS A 23 1.94 -8.94 -35.66
C LYS A 23 2.87 -9.75 -34.75
N LEU A 24 3.69 -10.68 -35.31
CA LEU A 24 4.73 -11.39 -34.59
C LEU A 24 5.83 -10.46 -34.09
N GLY A 25 6.30 -9.54 -34.92
CA GLY A 25 7.33 -8.56 -34.55
C GLY A 25 6.88 -7.61 -33.43
N LEU A 26 5.63 -7.15 -33.49
CA LEU A 26 5.01 -6.39 -32.40
C LEU A 26 4.91 -7.23 -31.11
N SER A 27 4.44 -8.47 -31.20
CA SER A 27 4.34 -9.38 -30.06
C SER A 27 5.70 -9.69 -29.42
N VAL A 28 6.76 -9.86 -30.21
CA VAL A 28 8.12 -10.05 -29.70
C VAL A 28 8.64 -8.78 -29.01
N GLY A 29 8.41 -7.62 -29.62
CA GLY A 29 8.79 -6.33 -29.03
C GLY A 29 8.04 -6.04 -27.72
N GLU A 30 6.74 -6.30 -27.67
CA GLU A 30 5.92 -6.18 -26.47
C GLU A 30 6.40 -7.12 -25.36
N ASN A 31 6.62 -8.39 -25.68
CA ASN A 31 7.11 -9.37 -24.70
C ASN A 31 8.52 -9.00 -24.18
N PHE A 32 9.39 -8.48 -25.04
CA PHE A 32 10.71 -8.00 -24.64
C PHE A 32 10.60 -6.80 -23.71
N LEU A 33 9.70 -5.86 -24.01
CA LEU A 33 9.41 -4.71 -23.12
C LEU A 33 8.89 -5.18 -21.76
N TYR A 34 7.94 -6.13 -21.74
CA TYR A 34 7.43 -6.70 -20.49
C TYR A 34 8.55 -7.39 -19.69
N LEU A 35 9.44 -8.12 -20.34
CA LEU A 35 10.58 -8.75 -19.68
C LEU A 35 11.51 -7.72 -19.05
N ILE A 36 11.83 -6.63 -19.75
CA ILE A 36 12.63 -5.53 -19.19
C ILE A 36 11.92 -4.93 -17.98
N LEU A 37 10.64 -4.61 -18.08
CA LEU A 37 9.88 -4.05 -16.97
C LEU A 37 9.87 -5.00 -15.76
N ILE A 38 9.63 -6.29 -15.98
CA ILE A 38 9.68 -7.30 -14.91
C ILE A 38 11.05 -7.30 -14.24
N ILE A 39 12.15 -7.33 -15.01
CA ILE A 39 13.50 -7.30 -14.46
C ILE A 39 13.74 -6.02 -13.66
N VAL A 40 13.41 -4.86 -14.20
CA VAL A 40 13.62 -3.56 -13.55
C VAL A 40 12.88 -3.46 -12.21
N PHE A 41 11.63 -3.94 -12.15
CA PHE A 41 10.82 -3.86 -10.93
C PHE A 41 11.12 -4.97 -9.93
N ILE A 42 11.50 -6.16 -10.39
CA ILE A 42 11.79 -7.30 -9.50
C ILE A 42 13.25 -7.28 -9.00
N ALA A 43 14.20 -6.77 -9.77
CA ALA A 43 15.62 -6.79 -9.41
C ALA A 43 15.92 -6.18 -8.03
N PRO A 44 15.39 -5.01 -7.64
CA PRO A 44 15.61 -4.45 -6.30
C PRO A 44 15.06 -5.36 -5.19
N LEU A 45 13.89 -5.95 -5.40
CA LEU A 45 13.26 -6.86 -4.43
C LEU A 45 14.05 -8.17 -4.33
N ALA A 46 14.47 -8.71 -5.47
CA ALA A 46 15.33 -9.90 -5.50
C ALA A 46 16.66 -9.64 -4.79
N TRP A 47 17.28 -8.47 -5.01
CA TRP A 47 18.50 -8.08 -4.33
C TRP A 47 18.31 -8.01 -2.81
N MET A 48 17.22 -7.40 -2.35
CA MET A 48 16.86 -7.31 -0.93
C MET A 48 16.69 -8.71 -0.31
N VAL A 49 15.93 -9.59 -0.96
CA VAL A 49 15.71 -10.97 -0.47
C VAL A 49 16.99 -11.77 -0.49
N LEU A 50 17.78 -11.72 -1.56
CA LEU A 50 19.05 -12.42 -1.65
C LEU A 50 20.10 -11.86 -0.69
N GLY A 51 20.10 -10.55 -0.46
CA GLY A 51 20.96 -9.88 0.51
C GLY A 51 20.64 -10.27 1.96
N SER A 52 19.37 -10.55 2.26
CA SER A 52 18.94 -10.95 3.61
C SER A 52 19.41 -12.34 4.04
N VAL A 53 19.78 -13.19 3.09
CA VAL A 53 20.28 -14.57 3.33
C VAL A 53 21.77 -14.71 3.06
N ARG A 54 22.52 -13.60 3.01
CA ARG A 54 23.98 -13.54 2.88
C ARG A 54 24.66 -13.24 4.22
N GLU A 55 25.92 -13.62 4.33
CA GLU A 55 26.77 -13.04 5.37
C GLU A 55 26.96 -11.55 5.15
N GLU A 56 27.01 -10.75 6.22
CA GLU A 56 27.16 -9.28 6.15
C GLU A 56 28.34 -8.84 5.26
N LYS A 57 29.47 -9.56 5.40
CA LYS A 57 30.70 -9.28 4.63
C LYS A 57 30.56 -9.53 3.12
N GLU A 58 29.65 -10.42 2.74
CA GLU A 58 29.47 -10.84 1.36
C GLU A 58 28.57 -9.89 0.56
N ILE A 59 27.72 -9.09 1.23
CA ILE A 59 26.67 -8.28 0.57
C ILE A 59 27.24 -7.38 -0.52
N PHE A 60 28.40 -6.75 -0.27
CA PHE A 60 29.05 -5.84 -1.20
C PHE A 60 30.42 -6.33 -1.70
N ALA A 61 30.93 -7.46 -1.20
CA ALA A 61 32.27 -7.93 -1.53
C ALA A 61 32.45 -8.30 -3.02
N ASN A 62 31.39 -8.76 -3.67
CA ASN A 62 31.42 -9.28 -5.02
C ASN A 62 30.78 -8.33 -6.06
N LEU A 63 30.76 -7.02 -5.79
CA LEU A 63 30.24 -6.04 -6.75
C LEU A 63 31.20 -5.80 -7.92
N TYR A 64 32.50 -6.00 -7.71
CA TYR A 64 33.52 -5.83 -8.72
C TYR A 64 34.69 -6.79 -8.51
N PRO A 65 35.14 -7.54 -9.53
CA PRO A 65 34.53 -7.68 -10.87
C PRO A 65 33.17 -8.38 -10.83
N PHE A 66 32.30 -8.06 -11.80
CA PHE A 66 30.95 -8.59 -11.89
C PHE A 66 31.01 -10.12 -12.14
N THR A 67 30.43 -10.90 -11.23
CA THR A 67 30.37 -12.36 -11.28
C THR A 67 28.95 -12.83 -10.93
N ILE A 68 28.69 -14.12 -11.08
CA ILE A 68 27.42 -14.72 -10.65
C ILE A 68 27.17 -14.48 -9.13
N HIS A 69 28.23 -14.40 -8.33
CA HIS A 69 28.18 -14.14 -6.90
C HIS A 69 27.83 -12.69 -6.55
N THR A 70 27.81 -11.79 -7.53
CA THR A 70 27.18 -10.48 -7.36
C THR A 70 25.71 -10.62 -7.03
N PHE A 71 25.02 -11.57 -7.66
CA PHE A 71 23.60 -11.81 -7.46
C PHE A 71 23.30 -12.97 -6.51
N LEU A 72 24.04 -14.09 -6.61
CA LEU A 72 23.78 -15.28 -5.80
C LEU A 72 24.73 -15.35 -4.59
N PRO A 73 24.22 -15.69 -3.39
CA PRO A 73 25.04 -15.93 -2.21
C PRO A 73 26.07 -17.04 -2.46
N ILE A 74 27.31 -16.84 -1.98
CA ILE A 74 28.31 -17.92 -1.88
C ILE A 74 27.91 -18.83 -0.72
N LYS A 75 27.58 -18.21 0.42
CA LYS A 75 27.10 -18.92 1.59
C LYS A 75 25.71 -18.45 1.96
N TRP A 76 24.77 -19.39 1.93
CA TRP A 76 23.40 -19.17 2.38
C TRP A 76 23.34 -19.28 3.87
N THR A 77 22.83 -18.23 4.56
CA THR A 77 22.65 -18.23 5.99
C THR A 77 21.30 -17.64 6.39
N LEU A 78 20.76 -18.13 7.49
CA LEU A 78 19.57 -17.56 8.15
C LEU A 78 19.93 -16.87 9.47
N ASP A 79 21.22 -16.71 9.78
CA ASP A 79 21.69 -16.11 11.03
C ASP A 79 21.10 -14.72 11.25
N THR A 80 21.02 -13.92 10.17
CA THR A 80 20.39 -12.60 10.20
C THR A 80 18.94 -12.65 10.68
N TYR A 81 18.18 -13.65 10.26
CA TYR A 81 16.79 -13.83 10.71
C TYR A 81 16.73 -14.31 12.18
N LEU A 82 17.64 -15.19 12.60
CA LEU A 82 17.76 -15.60 13.99
C LEU A 82 18.08 -14.40 14.90
N ASP A 83 18.97 -13.51 14.44
CA ASP A 83 19.22 -12.22 15.10
C ASP A 83 17.95 -11.38 15.21
N MET A 84 17.27 -11.15 14.09
CA MET A 84 16.07 -10.31 14.03
C MET A 84 14.93 -10.82 14.93
N PHE A 85 14.81 -12.14 15.09
CA PHE A 85 13.82 -12.74 15.98
C PHE A 85 14.25 -12.82 17.45
N GLY A 86 15.48 -12.37 17.77
CA GLY A 86 16.01 -12.40 19.13
C GLY A 86 16.26 -13.82 19.64
N ILE A 87 16.60 -14.75 18.74
CA ILE A 87 16.90 -16.16 19.05
C ILE A 87 18.39 -16.34 19.27
N SER A 88 19.24 -15.62 18.54
CA SER A 88 20.69 -15.63 18.69
C SER A 88 21.15 -14.79 19.87
N GLU A 89 22.37 -15.04 20.37
CA GLU A 89 22.99 -14.20 21.39
C GLU A 89 23.09 -12.73 20.96
N VAL A 90 23.41 -12.51 19.69
CA VAL A 90 23.52 -11.17 19.10
C VAL A 90 22.14 -10.49 19.06
N GLY A 91 21.09 -11.19 18.65
CA GLY A 91 19.73 -10.68 18.64
C GLY A 91 19.23 -10.30 20.03
N ILE A 92 19.52 -11.12 21.03
CA ILE A 92 19.18 -10.86 22.44
C ILE A 92 19.94 -9.63 22.93
N MET A 93 21.24 -9.53 22.64
CA MET A 93 22.08 -8.39 23.06
C MET A 93 21.60 -7.05 22.50
N TYR A 94 21.11 -7.02 21.26
CA TYR A 94 20.57 -5.83 20.62
C TYR A 94 19.06 -5.61 20.88
N GLY A 95 18.41 -6.48 21.65
CA GLY A 95 16.97 -6.39 21.94
C GLY A 95 16.08 -6.49 20.69
N LEU A 96 16.48 -7.32 19.73
CA LEU A 96 15.76 -7.50 18.48
C LEU A 96 14.58 -8.44 18.71
N HIS A 97 13.37 -7.94 18.55
CA HIS A 97 12.11 -8.68 18.69
C HIS A 97 11.17 -8.35 17.53
N PHE A 98 11.62 -8.62 16.28
CA PHE A 98 10.90 -8.23 15.06
C PHE A 98 9.48 -8.77 14.98
N GLN A 99 9.20 -9.96 15.54
CA GLN A 99 7.85 -10.51 15.65
C GLN A 99 6.92 -9.58 16.45
N ARG A 100 7.42 -8.94 17.51
CA ARG A 100 6.67 -7.96 18.30
C ARG A 100 6.46 -6.68 17.51
N PHE A 101 7.51 -6.15 16.89
CA PHE A 101 7.41 -4.92 16.08
C PHE A 101 6.45 -5.07 14.90
N MET A 102 6.48 -6.25 14.26
CA MET A 102 5.52 -6.60 13.21
C MET A 102 4.10 -6.70 13.75
N ALA A 103 3.91 -7.37 14.89
CA ALA A 103 2.61 -7.48 15.54
C ALA A 103 2.05 -6.11 15.95
N ASN A 104 2.89 -5.23 16.51
CA ASN A 104 2.52 -3.85 16.85
C ASN A 104 2.05 -3.08 15.60
N SER A 105 2.84 -3.13 14.52
CA SER A 105 2.49 -2.45 13.27
C SER A 105 1.20 -3.00 12.67
N LEU A 106 0.99 -4.31 12.72
CA LEU A 106 -0.23 -4.93 12.23
C LEU A 106 -1.44 -4.52 13.08
N LEU A 107 -1.31 -4.56 14.41
CA LEU A 107 -2.35 -4.13 15.34
C LEU A 107 -2.74 -2.67 15.09
N VAL A 108 -1.76 -1.77 15.03
CA VAL A 108 -2.00 -0.33 14.79
C VAL A 108 -2.64 -0.13 13.42
N SER A 109 -2.12 -0.76 12.35
CA SER A 109 -2.66 -0.61 11.02
C SER A 109 -4.11 -1.10 10.93
N VAL A 110 -4.41 -2.27 11.48
CA VAL A 110 -5.77 -2.82 11.48
C VAL A 110 -6.71 -1.97 12.33
N ALA A 111 -6.28 -1.52 13.52
CA ALA A 111 -7.08 -0.67 14.39
C ALA A 111 -7.39 0.69 13.75
N VAL A 112 -6.40 1.33 13.11
CA VAL A 112 -6.60 2.59 12.39
C VAL A 112 -7.53 2.39 11.21
N VAL A 113 -7.26 1.42 10.33
CA VAL A 113 -8.11 1.17 9.15
C VAL A 113 -9.54 0.90 9.56
N SER A 114 -9.76 0.05 10.57
CA SER A 114 -11.11 -0.29 11.02
C SER A 114 -11.86 0.91 11.59
N SER A 115 -11.23 1.68 12.48
CA SER A 115 -11.84 2.88 13.08
C SER A 115 -12.03 3.99 12.04
N SER A 116 -11.02 4.24 11.22
CA SER A 116 -11.06 5.24 10.16
C SER A 116 -12.18 4.94 9.14
N LEU A 117 -12.30 3.71 8.68
CA LEU A 117 -13.39 3.35 7.76
C LEU A 117 -14.77 3.63 8.35
N VAL A 118 -14.99 3.33 9.63
CA VAL A 118 -16.27 3.64 10.30
C VAL A 118 -16.53 5.14 10.29
N PHE A 119 -15.63 5.95 10.85
CA PHE A 119 -15.84 7.39 10.98
C PHE A 119 -15.84 8.11 9.63
N ASN A 120 -14.93 7.76 8.74
CA ASN A 120 -14.80 8.43 7.45
C ASN A 120 -15.93 8.05 6.48
N THR A 121 -16.45 6.81 6.54
CA THR A 121 -17.62 6.43 5.74
C THR A 121 -18.87 7.18 6.20
N MET A 122 -19.07 7.35 7.51
CA MET A 122 -20.15 8.17 8.04
C MET A 122 -20.00 9.63 7.60
N GLY A 123 -18.78 10.19 7.68
CA GLY A 123 -18.49 11.54 7.19
C GLY A 123 -18.71 11.68 5.67
N ALA A 124 -18.27 10.70 4.90
CA ALA A 124 -18.47 10.67 3.46
C ALA A 124 -19.96 10.59 3.07
N TYR A 125 -20.73 9.76 3.75
CA TYR A 125 -22.18 9.69 3.58
C TYR A 125 -22.87 11.01 3.89
N PHE A 126 -22.47 11.66 4.99
CA PHE A 126 -22.97 12.97 5.36
C PHE A 126 -22.75 14.00 4.25
N PHE A 127 -21.53 14.10 3.71
CA PHE A 127 -21.20 15.01 2.62
C PHE A 127 -21.78 14.59 1.25
N ALA A 128 -22.03 13.31 1.02
CA ALA A 128 -22.54 12.85 -0.27
C ALA A 128 -24.06 12.99 -0.39
N ARG A 129 -24.81 12.71 0.70
CA ARG A 129 -26.27 12.52 0.67
C ARG A 129 -27.08 13.58 1.40
N LEU A 130 -26.58 14.07 2.55
CA LEU A 130 -27.35 15.00 3.36
C LEU A 130 -27.23 16.43 2.84
N GLU A 131 -28.31 17.19 2.94
CA GLU A 131 -28.33 18.63 2.64
C GLU A 131 -28.33 19.42 3.93
N PHE A 132 -27.37 20.32 4.09
CA PHE A 132 -27.24 21.17 5.27
C PHE A 132 -26.52 22.49 4.91
N PRO A 133 -26.72 23.56 5.73
CA PRO A 133 -26.08 24.84 5.49
C PRO A 133 -24.54 24.71 5.43
N PHE A 134 -23.92 25.45 4.51
CA PHE A 134 -22.45 25.50 4.34
C PHE A 134 -21.77 24.17 3.95
N LYS A 135 -22.50 23.13 3.55
CA LYS A 135 -21.97 21.83 3.14
C LYS A 135 -20.73 21.92 2.23
N ASN A 136 -20.83 22.69 1.16
CA ASN A 136 -19.74 22.84 0.19
C ASN A 136 -18.53 23.57 0.78
N VAL A 137 -18.76 24.56 1.63
CA VAL A 137 -17.69 25.29 2.32
C VAL A 137 -16.95 24.36 3.27
N LEU A 138 -17.68 23.56 4.06
CA LEU A 138 -17.08 22.60 4.98
C LEU A 138 -16.30 21.51 4.21
N LEU A 139 -16.83 21.03 3.07
CA LEU A 139 -16.10 20.06 2.25
C LEU A 139 -14.82 20.68 1.68
N ILE A 140 -14.85 21.95 1.25
CA ILE A 140 -13.65 22.66 0.78
C ILE A 140 -12.61 22.74 1.94
N PHE A 141 -13.03 23.06 3.16
CA PHE A 141 -12.12 23.04 4.31
C PHE A 141 -11.51 21.68 4.56
N VAL A 142 -12.30 20.60 4.52
CA VAL A 142 -11.79 19.22 4.64
C VAL A 142 -10.73 18.94 3.58
N VAL A 143 -11.01 19.26 2.32
CA VAL A 143 -10.05 19.07 1.22
C VAL A 143 -8.83 19.96 1.37
N ALA A 144 -9.00 21.21 1.80
CA ALA A 144 -7.89 22.15 2.02
C ALA A 144 -6.89 21.66 3.06
N THR A 145 -7.33 20.91 4.08
CA THR A 145 -6.41 20.31 5.07
C THR A 145 -5.43 19.31 4.45
N MET A 146 -5.77 18.69 3.32
CA MET A 146 -4.87 17.77 2.61
C MET A 146 -3.66 18.47 1.99
N LEU A 147 -3.73 19.79 1.77
CA LEU A 147 -2.62 20.57 1.24
C LEU A 147 -1.56 20.89 2.31
N ILE A 148 -1.89 20.66 3.59
CA ILE A 148 -0.96 20.89 4.70
C ILE A 148 -0.03 19.66 4.80
N PRO A 149 1.28 19.81 4.58
CA PRO A 149 2.21 18.69 4.70
C PRO A 149 2.24 18.19 6.15
N PHE A 150 2.21 16.88 6.33
CA PHE A 150 2.21 16.25 7.64
C PHE A 150 3.38 16.73 8.52
N GLN A 151 4.56 16.97 7.92
CA GLN A 151 5.75 17.45 8.60
C GLN A 151 5.52 18.81 9.32
N ALA A 152 4.65 19.66 8.78
CA ALA A 152 4.30 20.92 9.42
C ALA A 152 3.36 20.74 10.63
N THR A 153 2.58 19.67 10.63
CA THR A 153 1.61 19.38 11.71
C THR A 153 2.15 18.49 12.81
N ILE A 154 3.33 17.89 12.62
CA ILE A 154 3.86 16.87 13.54
C ILE A 154 4.13 17.41 14.95
N VAL A 155 4.65 18.64 15.08
CA VAL A 155 4.93 19.27 16.38
C VAL A 155 3.65 19.66 17.11
N PRO A 156 2.68 20.38 16.50
CA PRO A 156 1.38 20.61 17.12
C PRO A 156 0.67 19.33 17.54
N LEU A 157 0.69 18.30 16.69
CA LEU A 157 0.08 17.00 16.98
C LEU A 157 0.72 16.34 18.20
N TYR A 158 2.06 16.35 18.27
CA TYR A 158 2.80 15.82 19.41
C TYR A 158 2.41 16.52 20.72
N ILE A 159 2.25 17.86 20.70
CA ILE A 159 1.82 18.64 21.88
C ILE A 159 0.41 18.20 22.31
N VAL A 160 -0.52 18.02 21.37
CA VAL A 160 -1.89 17.58 21.67
C VAL A 160 -1.88 16.19 22.28
N VAL A 161 -1.22 15.23 21.64
CA VAL A 161 -1.11 13.83 22.10
C VAL A 161 -0.45 13.76 23.49
N SER A 162 0.57 14.59 23.72
CA SER A 162 1.24 14.68 25.02
C SER A 162 0.32 15.23 26.12
N LYS A 163 -0.43 16.29 25.83
CA LYS A 163 -1.39 16.89 26.78
C LYS A 163 -2.55 15.94 27.12
N LEU A 164 -2.94 15.09 26.19
CA LEU A 164 -3.97 14.07 26.39
C LEU A 164 -3.43 12.79 27.09
N GLY A 165 -2.14 12.74 27.44
CA GLY A 165 -1.55 11.59 28.12
C GLY A 165 -1.41 10.34 27.25
N MET A 166 -1.47 10.49 25.90
CA MET A 166 -1.43 9.37 24.95
C MET A 166 -0.02 9.05 24.44
N ARG A 167 1.03 9.77 24.92
CA ARG A 167 2.41 9.46 24.57
C ARG A 167 2.76 8.05 25.02
N ASP A 168 3.68 7.43 24.27
CA ASP A 168 4.22 6.11 24.56
C ASP A 168 3.12 5.04 24.77
N SER A 169 2.11 5.08 23.93
CA SER A 169 0.97 4.17 23.97
C SER A 169 0.41 3.92 22.58
N PHE A 170 -0.33 2.81 22.40
CA PHE A 170 -1.06 2.53 21.16
C PHE A 170 -2.10 3.63 20.83
N TRP A 171 -2.69 4.28 21.84
CA TRP A 171 -3.64 5.37 21.61
C TRP A 171 -3.00 6.57 20.90
N GLY A 172 -1.76 6.90 21.24
CA GLY A 172 -0.99 7.93 20.56
C GLY A 172 -0.65 7.57 19.10
N LEU A 173 -0.61 6.29 18.76
CA LEU A 173 -0.40 5.81 17.41
C LEU A 173 -1.70 5.75 16.58
N ILE A 174 -2.84 5.51 17.21
CA ILE A 174 -4.10 5.17 16.54
C ILE A 174 -5.04 6.38 16.43
N VAL A 175 -5.29 7.09 17.54
CA VAL A 175 -6.30 8.14 17.60
C VAL A 175 -6.12 9.28 16.60
N PRO A 176 -4.89 9.76 16.34
CA PRO A 176 -4.66 10.83 15.35
C PRO A 176 -5.14 10.52 13.94
N TRP A 177 -5.33 9.25 13.61
CA TRP A 177 -5.67 8.76 12.26
C TRP A 177 -7.14 8.35 12.12
N PHE A 178 -8.00 8.57 13.13
CA PHE A 178 -9.44 8.24 13.06
C PHE A 178 -10.17 8.98 11.94
N ALA A 179 -9.75 10.21 11.66
CA ALA A 179 -10.33 11.02 10.60
C ALA A 179 -9.28 11.29 9.52
N SER A 180 -9.57 10.86 8.31
CA SER A 180 -8.76 11.09 7.13
C SER A 180 -9.53 11.92 6.10
N PRO A 181 -9.15 13.20 5.88
CA PRO A 181 -9.78 14.03 4.87
C PRO A 181 -9.80 13.38 3.48
N PHE A 182 -8.72 12.66 3.14
CA PHE A 182 -8.61 11.94 1.88
C PHE A 182 -9.66 10.83 1.77
N VAL A 183 -9.81 10.00 2.81
CA VAL A 183 -10.78 8.90 2.81
C VAL A 183 -12.20 9.43 2.77
N ILE A 184 -12.52 10.49 3.55
CA ILE A 184 -13.83 11.15 3.52
C ILE A 184 -14.14 11.65 2.10
N PHE A 185 -13.21 12.38 1.48
CA PHE A 185 -13.42 12.92 0.15
C PHE A 185 -13.59 11.82 -0.91
N ALA A 186 -12.70 10.84 -0.91
CA ALA A 186 -12.74 9.75 -1.88
C ALA A 186 -14.02 8.92 -1.76
N LEU A 187 -14.38 8.50 -0.55
CA LEU A 187 -15.63 7.74 -0.33
C LEU A 187 -16.87 8.57 -0.66
N ALA A 188 -16.86 9.89 -0.40
CA ALA A 188 -17.96 10.75 -0.81
C ALA A 188 -18.17 10.76 -2.33
N GLN A 189 -17.09 10.69 -3.15
CA GLN A 189 -17.23 10.57 -4.60
C GLN A 189 -17.82 9.19 -4.99
N PHE A 190 -17.35 8.09 -4.40
CA PHE A 190 -17.94 6.77 -4.63
C PHE A 190 -19.43 6.72 -4.26
N ILE A 191 -19.81 7.29 -3.13
CA ILE A 191 -21.22 7.34 -2.69
C ILE A 191 -22.08 8.16 -3.65
N LYS A 192 -21.55 9.26 -4.21
CA LYS A 192 -22.27 10.09 -5.18
C LYS A 192 -22.58 9.38 -6.50
N GLU A 193 -21.79 8.35 -6.86
CA GLU A 193 -22.04 7.55 -8.07
C GLU A 193 -23.20 6.56 -7.91
N ILE A 194 -23.61 6.24 -6.68
CA ILE A 194 -24.77 5.37 -6.40
C ILE A 194 -26.05 6.17 -6.71
N PRO A 195 -27.01 5.62 -7.49
CA PRO A 195 -28.27 6.29 -7.80
C PRO A 195 -29.04 6.69 -6.54
N LYS A 196 -29.54 7.95 -6.50
CA LYS A 196 -30.31 8.45 -5.34
C LYS A 196 -31.67 7.80 -5.18
N GLU A 197 -32.20 7.25 -6.24
CA GLU A 197 -33.48 6.52 -6.28
C GLU A 197 -33.49 5.33 -5.32
N LEU A 198 -32.33 4.74 -5.05
CA LEU A 198 -32.18 3.66 -4.06
C LEU A 198 -32.40 4.18 -2.62
N ASP A 199 -31.92 5.39 -2.32
CA ASP A 199 -32.10 6.04 -1.02
C ASP A 199 -33.58 6.42 -0.84
N GLU A 200 -34.21 6.95 -1.91
CA GLU A 200 -35.63 7.34 -1.93
C GLU A 200 -36.53 6.14 -1.72
N ALA A 201 -36.28 5.02 -2.41
CA ALA A 201 -37.03 3.77 -2.25
C ALA A 201 -36.92 3.25 -0.80
N ALA A 202 -35.70 3.21 -0.24
CA ALA A 202 -35.49 2.80 1.14
C ALA A 202 -36.20 3.72 2.14
N THR A 203 -36.28 5.03 1.85
CA THR A 203 -37.02 5.99 2.68
C THR A 203 -38.52 5.72 2.65
N ILE A 204 -39.11 5.39 1.49
CA ILE A 204 -40.51 4.98 1.34
C ILE A 204 -40.77 3.73 2.13
N ASP A 205 -39.81 2.78 2.16
CA ASP A 205 -39.89 1.55 2.94
C ASP A 205 -39.68 1.79 4.47
N GLY A 206 -39.49 3.03 4.89
CA GLY A 206 -39.38 3.43 6.30
C GLY A 206 -37.97 3.28 6.91
N ALA A 207 -36.93 3.14 6.07
CA ALA A 207 -35.55 3.06 6.58
C ALA A 207 -35.11 4.40 7.18
N SER A 208 -34.41 4.33 8.33
CA SER A 208 -33.73 5.49 8.92
C SER A 208 -32.46 5.83 8.13
N LEU A 209 -31.88 7.02 8.35
CA LEU A 209 -30.61 7.44 7.71
C LEU A 209 -29.50 6.41 7.92
N LEU A 210 -29.36 5.86 9.13
CA LEU A 210 -28.39 4.80 9.40
C LEU A 210 -28.79 3.49 8.71
N GLY A 211 -30.09 3.19 8.59
CA GLY A 211 -30.61 2.05 7.83
C GLY A 211 -30.22 2.13 6.37
N ILE A 212 -30.38 3.30 5.74
CA ILE A 212 -29.93 3.56 4.35
C ILE A 212 -28.42 3.36 4.22
N LEU A 213 -27.63 3.94 5.13
CA LEU A 213 -26.19 3.78 5.13
C LEU A 213 -25.78 2.30 5.15
N TRP A 214 -26.35 1.49 6.08
CA TRP A 214 -25.96 0.10 6.28
C TRP A 214 -26.48 -0.86 5.20
N HIS A 215 -27.70 -0.67 4.71
CA HIS A 215 -28.35 -1.64 3.82
C HIS A 215 -28.32 -1.23 2.34
N VAL A 216 -28.11 0.06 2.05
CA VAL A 216 -28.05 0.57 0.67
C VAL A 216 -26.65 1.02 0.30
N ILE A 217 -26.09 1.97 1.06
CA ILE A 217 -24.84 2.64 0.66
C ILE A 217 -23.64 1.71 0.84
N LEU A 218 -23.44 1.12 2.02
CA LEU A 218 -22.28 0.28 2.30
C LEU A 218 -22.16 -0.90 1.32
N PRO A 219 -23.18 -1.69 1.04
CA PRO A 219 -23.08 -2.81 0.09
C PRO A 219 -22.68 -2.36 -1.32
N ASN A 220 -23.22 -1.22 -1.78
CA ASN A 220 -22.91 -0.68 -3.10
C ASN A 220 -21.55 0.05 -3.17
N CYS A 221 -20.98 0.42 -2.02
CA CYS A 221 -19.71 1.12 -1.92
C CYS A 221 -18.52 0.19 -1.57
N ILE A 222 -18.73 -1.13 -1.46
CA ILE A 222 -17.70 -2.11 -1.10
C ILE A 222 -16.39 -1.94 -1.89
N PRO A 223 -16.38 -1.79 -3.23
CA PRO A 223 -15.13 -1.61 -3.97
C PRO A 223 -14.37 -0.36 -3.53
N GLY A 224 -15.08 0.76 -3.30
CA GLY A 224 -14.50 2.00 -2.79
C GLY A 224 -13.95 1.85 -1.38
N ILE A 225 -14.70 1.20 -0.48
CA ILE A 225 -14.28 0.94 0.91
C ILE A 225 -13.01 0.08 0.94
N ILE A 226 -12.95 -0.99 0.15
CA ILE A 226 -11.78 -1.87 0.10
C ILE A 226 -10.57 -1.14 -0.49
N THR A 227 -10.79 -0.30 -1.50
CA THR A 227 -9.71 0.53 -2.08
C THR A 227 -9.14 1.48 -1.02
N MET A 228 -9.99 2.17 -0.27
CA MET A 228 -9.56 3.08 0.80
C MET A 228 -8.91 2.31 1.95
N ALA A 229 -9.42 1.15 2.33
CA ALA A 229 -8.81 0.28 3.33
C ALA A 229 -7.38 -0.11 2.95
N LEU A 230 -7.15 -0.49 1.69
CA LEU A 230 -5.84 -0.87 1.19
C LEU A 230 -4.85 0.32 1.23
N LEU A 231 -5.28 1.49 0.73
CA LEU A 231 -4.44 2.69 0.71
C LEU A 231 -4.10 3.16 2.12
N GLU A 232 -5.06 3.13 3.03
CA GLU A 232 -4.85 3.54 4.41
C GLU A 232 -3.98 2.53 5.18
N PHE A 233 -4.19 1.22 4.96
CA PHE A 233 -3.31 0.19 5.51
C PHE A 233 -1.86 0.44 5.06
N GLN A 234 -1.64 0.67 3.77
CA GLN A 234 -0.30 0.94 3.24
C GLN A 234 0.30 2.21 3.83
N PHE A 235 -0.49 3.27 4.01
CA PHE A 235 -0.04 4.52 4.62
C PHE A 235 0.40 4.30 6.07
N ILE A 236 -0.42 3.67 6.90
CA ILE A 236 -0.12 3.44 8.32
C ILE A 236 1.02 2.43 8.50
N TRP A 237 1.05 1.35 7.69
CA TRP A 237 2.12 0.37 7.72
C TRP A 237 3.51 0.97 7.44
N ASN A 238 3.58 1.95 6.53
CA ASN A 238 4.81 2.64 6.18
C ASN A 238 5.09 3.89 7.05
N LEU A 239 4.27 4.16 8.05
CA LEU A 239 4.43 5.33 8.90
C LEU A 239 5.68 5.20 9.75
N PHE A 240 6.60 6.17 9.59
CA PHE A 240 7.91 6.19 10.25
C PHE A 240 8.06 7.35 11.26
N TYR A 241 7.89 8.58 10.78
CA TYR A 241 8.20 9.77 11.59
C TYR A 241 7.35 9.89 12.84
N TRP A 242 6.06 9.57 12.75
CA TRP A 242 5.16 9.69 13.88
C TRP A 242 5.47 8.67 15.00
N PRO A 243 5.57 7.38 14.72
CA PRO A 243 5.99 6.39 15.72
C PRO A 243 7.37 6.70 16.33
N LEU A 244 8.33 7.18 15.52
CA LEU A 244 9.67 7.53 15.98
C LEU A 244 9.66 8.62 17.07
N ILE A 245 8.70 9.55 17.00
CA ILE A 245 8.63 10.71 17.90
C ILE A 245 7.75 10.42 19.12
N VAL A 246 6.66 9.68 18.93
CA VAL A 246 5.64 9.52 19.98
C VAL A 246 5.90 8.33 20.89
N ILE A 247 6.65 7.32 20.42
CA ILE A 247 6.99 6.10 21.16
C ILE A 247 8.43 6.16 21.67
N ASN A 248 8.60 5.91 22.97
CA ASN A 248 9.90 5.80 23.62
C ASN A 248 10.22 4.35 24.02
N SER A 249 9.20 3.57 24.39
CA SER A 249 9.34 2.18 24.83
C SER A 249 9.70 1.27 23.66
N SER A 250 10.73 0.44 23.82
CA SER A 250 11.10 -0.57 22.83
C SER A 250 9.96 -1.56 22.56
N ASP A 251 9.15 -1.86 23.55
CA ASP A 251 8.04 -2.82 23.45
C ASP A 251 6.90 -2.37 22.53
N LEU A 252 6.72 -1.05 22.34
CA LEU A 252 5.70 -0.46 21.47
C LEU A 252 6.23 -0.06 20.10
N GLN A 253 7.49 -0.34 19.82
CA GLN A 253 8.13 0.06 18.57
C GLN A 253 7.43 -0.55 17.37
N MET A 254 7.28 0.25 16.30
CA MET A 254 6.75 -0.19 15.01
C MET A 254 7.85 -0.67 14.08
N ILE A 255 7.50 -1.53 13.12
CA ILE A 255 8.45 -2.21 12.23
C ILE A 255 9.34 -1.26 11.44
N GLN A 256 8.80 -0.14 10.93
CA GLN A 256 9.58 0.82 10.14
C GLN A 256 10.67 1.49 10.96
N VAL A 257 10.36 1.82 12.22
CA VAL A 257 11.33 2.38 13.16
C VAL A 257 12.39 1.32 13.52
N ALA A 258 11.96 0.08 13.75
CA ALA A 258 12.87 -1.02 14.05
C ALA A 258 13.87 -1.32 12.91
N ILE A 259 13.42 -1.24 11.64
CA ILE A 259 14.29 -1.37 10.47
C ILE A 259 15.28 -0.21 10.41
N ALA A 260 14.81 1.03 10.59
CA ALA A 260 15.67 2.21 10.56
C ALA A 260 16.75 2.18 11.65
N ASN A 261 16.45 1.61 12.80
CA ASN A 261 17.40 1.45 13.92
C ASN A 261 18.53 0.45 13.61
N GLN A 262 18.44 -0.34 12.53
CA GLN A 262 19.58 -1.16 12.06
C GLN A 262 20.65 -0.32 11.36
N THR A 263 20.39 0.96 11.13
CA THR A 263 21.33 1.94 10.60
C THR A 263 21.69 2.92 11.70
N THR A 264 22.92 2.87 12.18
CA THR A 264 23.46 3.82 13.16
C THR A 264 24.35 4.85 12.45
N GLN A 265 24.78 5.90 13.17
CA GLN A 265 25.71 6.89 12.61
C GLN A 265 27.09 6.30 12.26
N THR A 266 27.49 5.21 12.91
CA THR A 266 28.81 4.59 12.77
C THR A 266 28.79 3.28 11.99
N GLN A 267 27.65 2.62 11.89
CA GLN A 267 27.54 1.31 11.26
C GLN A 267 26.14 1.08 10.69
N VAL A 268 26.09 0.44 9.52
CA VAL A 268 24.86 -0.06 8.88
C VAL A 268 24.92 -1.58 8.87
N PHE A 269 23.94 -2.23 9.48
CA PHE A 269 23.77 -3.68 9.43
C PHE A 269 22.89 -4.04 8.22
N TRP A 270 23.51 -4.13 7.06
CA TRP A 270 22.81 -4.33 5.78
C TRP A 270 22.01 -5.62 5.73
N GLY A 271 22.57 -6.72 6.23
CA GLY A 271 21.87 -8.00 6.29
C GLY A 271 20.58 -7.89 7.10
N ARG A 272 20.64 -7.25 8.28
CA ARG A 272 19.46 -7.02 9.15
C ARG A 272 18.47 -6.05 8.49
N THR A 273 18.96 -4.99 7.85
CA THR A 273 18.11 -4.05 7.10
C THR A 273 17.37 -4.77 5.97
N PHE A 274 18.03 -5.61 5.20
CA PHE A 274 17.41 -6.41 4.15
C PHE A 274 16.45 -7.46 4.69
N ALA A 275 16.81 -8.17 5.76
CA ALA A 275 15.93 -9.15 6.41
C ALA A 275 14.68 -8.48 6.98
N GLY A 276 14.83 -7.37 7.70
CA GLY A 276 13.72 -6.58 8.23
C GLY A 276 12.80 -6.06 7.14
N SER A 277 13.37 -5.51 6.06
CA SER A 277 12.61 -5.02 4.91
C SER A 277 11.89 -6.16 4.16
N THR A 278 12.52 -7.33 4.04
CA THR A 278 11.90 -8.53 3.47
C THR A 278 10.70 -8.96 4.29
N LEU A 279 10.85 -9.07 5.62
CA LEU A 279 9.76 -9.41 6.53
C LEU A 279 8.64 -8.36 6.49
N ALA A 280 8.99 -7.07 6.48
CA ALA A 280 8.02 -5.98 6.44
C ALA A 280 7.25 -5.91 5.10
N SER A 281 7.81 -6.42 4.01
CA SER A 281 7.11 -6.45 2.71
C SER A 281 6.01 -7.52 2.65
N LEU A 282 6.12 -8.60 3.43
CA LEU A 282 5.20 -9.74 3.36
C LEU A 282 3.74 -9.37 3.66
N PRO A 283 3.41 -8.66 4.77
CA PRO A 283 2.01 -8.29 5.05
C PRO A 283 1.41 -7.40 3.97
N VAL A 284 2.18 -6.46 3.42
CA VAL A 284 1.72 -5.57 2.34
C VAL A 284 1.39 -6.37 1.08
N ILE A 285 2.29 -7.29 0.69
CA ILE A 285 2.08 -8.17 -0.46
C ILE A 285 0.84 -9.05 -0.22
N MET A 286 0.70 -9.66 0.95
CA MET A 286 -0.45 -10.51 1.28
C MET A 286 -1.77 -9.74 1.21
N VAL A 287 -1.83 -8.55 1.81
CA VAL A 287 -3.03 -7.70 1.79
C VAL A 287 -3.35 -7.28 0.36
N PHE A 288 -2.34 -6.87 -0.43
CA PHE A 288 -2.53 -6.51 -1.83
C PHE A 288 -3.07 -7.69 -2.65
N LEU A 289 -2.44 -8.87 -2.58
CA LEU A 289 -2.89 -10.06 -3.31
C LEU A 289 -4.29 -10.50 -2.92
N ALA A 290 -4.68 -10.36 -1.65
CA ALA A 290 -6.03 -10.68 -1.18
C ALA A 290 -7.07 -9.71 -1.72
N LEU A 291 -6.74 -8.41 -1.87
CA LEU A 291 -7.68 -7.35 -2.18
C LEU A 291 -7.58 -6.81 -3.63
N GLN A 292 -6.59 -7.25 -4.43
CA GLN A 292 -6.30 -6.71 -5.77
C GLN A 292 -7.49 -6.69 -6.73
N LYS A 293 -8.37 -7.69 -6.66
CA LYS A 293 -9.54 -7.77 -7.55
C LYS A 293 -10.50 -6.59 -7.36
N TRP A 294 -10.71 -6.15 -6.12
CA TRP A 294 -11.57 -5.00 -5.81
C TRP A 294 -10.86 -3.66 -6.11
N TYR A 295 -9.55 -3.60 -5.85
CA TYR A 295 -8.73 -2.45 -6.19
C TYR A 295 -8.78 -2.14 -7.68
N ILE A 296 -8.59 -3.15 -8.55
CA ILE A 296 -8.66 -3.00 -10.01
C ILE A 296 -10.05 -2.51 -10.44
N GLN A 297 -11.13 -3.02 -9.85
CA GLN A 297 -12.50 -2.57 -10.13
C GLN A 297 -12.71 -1.11 -9.72
N GLY A 298 -12.24 -0.71 -8.54
CA GLY A 298 -12.39 0.67 -8.05
C GLY A 298 -11.64 1.69 -8.90
N VAL A 299 -10.43 1.37 -9.36
CA VAL A 299 -9.65 2.26 -10.24
C VAL A 299 -10.22 2.32 -11.66
N ALA A 300 -10.71 1.20 -12.19
CA ALA A 300 -11.29 1.16 -13.53
C ALA A 300 -12.57 2.00 -13.66
N THR A 301 -13.40 2.05 -12.63
CA THR A 301 -14.63 2.87 -12.64
C THR A 301 -14.34 4.37 -12.61
N THR A 302 -13.26 4.81 -11.98
CA THR A 302 -12.87 6.22 -11.95
C THR A 302 -12.13 6.66 -13.21
N GLY A 303 -11.48 5.74 -13.95
CA GLY A 303 -10.67 6.04 -15.14
C GLY A 303 -11.42 6.05 -16.49
N LEU A 304 -12.65 5.56 -16.55
CA LEU A 304 -13.41 5.41 -17.81
C LEU A 304 -14.36 6.59 -18.12
N LYS A 305 -14.34 7.67 -17.30
CA LYS A 305 -15.12 8.90 -17.54
C LYS A 305 -14.21 10.03 -18.05
N GLY A 306 -13.40 9.74 -19.09
CA GLY A 306 -12.66 10.72 -19.88
C GLY A 306 -13.10 10.67 -21.32
#